data_dbd5bb1b4b3d169dcefcbec1a76db387
#
_entry.id   dbd5bb1b4b3d169dcefcbec1a76db387
#
_cell.length_a   1.000
_cell.length_b   1.000
_cell.length_c   1.000
_cell.angle_alpha   90.00
_cell.angle_beta   90.00
_cell.angle_gamma   90.00
#
_symmetry.space_group_name_H-M   'P 1'
#
loop_
_entity.id
_entity.type
_entity.pdbx_description
1 polymer ?
#
loop_
_entity_poly.entity_id
_entity_poly.type
_entity_poly.pdbx_seq_one_letter_code
_entity_poly.pdbx_strand_id
1 'polypeptide(L)'
;PDPNILLDTLALQEAKASSNVENIVTTNDDLYRGVVFEDFTAEAKEVSCYKDALFAGYGRMMEKGLISMSDIDYINRPVNKKQKGIRTNLPGFDLTRIANKKPNGEQEVIYTPPHGKDLLQELLIDMLDYIYDDDSYTIHPLIKIALAHYQFESIHPFRDGNGRTGRILNVLFLCQKGYLDAPILYASSYIIKNKNEYYTLLRTAKETEQYEEIVSYMLHSFKDTAERTLRTVESIKALLAQYTDKDYLLTLKGQYEPLYNTVNLIFKKVYVRISDVVELGIHRQTAAVYLDQLVDE
;
A
#
# COMPACT_ATOMS: atom_id res chain seq x y z
N PRO A 1 5.73 2.14 -21.14
CA PRO A 1 5.09 1.12 -20.34
C PRO A 1 3.65 1.53 -20.07
N ASP A 2 2.74 0.56 -20.08
CA ASP A 2 1.36 0.81 -19.66
C ASP A 2 1.42 1.27 -18.18
N PRO A 3 0.92 2.45 -17.83
CA PRO A 3 0.97 2.94 -16.46
C PRO A 3 0.30 1.98 -15.47
N ASN A 4 -0.68 1.18 -15.90
CA ASN A 4 -1.42 0.28 -15.03
C ASN A 4 -0.56 -0.85 -14.41
N ILE A 5 0.52 -1.26 -15.07
CA ILE A 5 1.38 -2.35 -14.58
C ILE A 5 2.30 -1.89 -13.48
N LEU A 6 2.85 -0.70 -13.63
CA LEU A 6 3.60 -0.05 -12.56
C LEU A 6 2.69 0.17 -11.35
N LEU A 7 1.43 0.56 -11.59
CA LEU A 7 0.41 0.71 -10.56
C LEU A 7 0.21 -0.60 -9.78
N ASP A 8 -0.03 -1.72 -10.46
CA ASP A 8 -0.28 -3.01 -9.84
C ASP A 8 0.94 -3.52 -9.06
N THR A 9 2.13 -3.42 -9.65
CA THR A 9 3.37 -3.90 -9.00
C THR A 9 3.73 -3.07 -7.79
N LEU A 10 3.68 -1.73 -7.89
CA LEU A 10 3.97 -0.84 -6.78
C LEU A 10 2.93 -0.95 -5.67
N ALA A 11 1.65 -1.11 -6.00
CA ALA A 11 0.59 -1.34 -5.03
C ALA A 11 0.77 -2.68 -4.29
N LEU A 12 1.23 -3.74 -4.96
CA LEU A 12 1.55 -5.02 -4.31
C LEU A 12 2.77 -4.90 -3.39
N GLN A 13 3.78 -4.12 -3.77
CA GLN A 13 4.95 -3.87 -2.91
C GLN A 13 4.57 -3.03 -1.67
N GLU A 14 3.71 -2.03 -1.82
CA GLU A 14 3.14 -1.29 -0.69
C GLU A 14 2.34 -2.23 0.21
N ALA A 15 1.45 -3.05 -0.36
CA ALA A 15 0.66 -4.03 0.36
C ALA A 15 1.53 -4.99 1.18
N LYS A 16 2.62 -5.49 0.57
CA LYS A 16 3.59 -6.35 1.24
C LYS A 16 4.30 -5.64 2.40
N ALA A 17 4.81 -4.43 2.18
CA ALA A 17 5.49 -3.67 3.22
C ALA A 17 4.54 -3.30 4.36
N SER A 18 3.32 -2.85 4.04
CA SER A 18 2.30 -2.51 5.02
C SER A 18 1.89 -3.71 5.87
N SER A 19 1.72 -4.88 5.26
CA SER A 19 1.41 -6.11 5.98
C SER A 19 2.60 -6.57 6.84
N ASN A 20 3.83 -6.38 6.38
CA ASN A 20 5.03 -6.72 7.15
C ASN A 20 5.21 -5.82 8.39
N VAL A 21 4.73 -4.57 8.37
CA VAL A 21 4.66 -3.74 9.60
C VAL A 21 3.85 -4.46 10.69
N GLU A 22 2.80 -5.19 10.31
CA GLU A 22 1.94 -5.99 11.19
C GLU A 22 2.45 -7.44 11.41
N ASN A 23 3.71 -7.73 11.03
CA ASN A 23 4.34 -9.05 11.08
C ASN A 23 3.68 -10.13 10.19
N ILE A 24 2.96 -9.73 9.14
CA ILE A 24 2.43 -10.61 8.11
C ILE A 24 3.48 -10.64 6.99
N VAL A 25 4.27 -11.71 6.96
CA VAL A 25 5.45 -11.83 6.09
C VAL A 25 5.16 -12.79 4.94
N THR A 26 5.39 -12.35 3.70
CA THR A 26 5.32 -13.18 2.50
C THR A 26 6.49 -12.89 1.57
N THR A 27 6.86 -13.86 0.74
CA THR A 27 7.87 -13.65 -0.31
C THR A 27 7.28 -12.95 -1.52
N ASN A 28 8.13 -12.40 -2.39
CA ASN A 28 7.66 -11.87 -3.68
C ASN A 28 7.12 -13.01 -4.55
N ASP A 29 7.80 -14.18 -4.52
CA ASP A 29 7.38 -15.34 -5.30
C ASP A 29 5.99 -15.82 -4.91
N ASP A 30 5.71 -16.02 -3.61
CA ASP A 30 4.38 -16.43 -3.14
C ASP A 30 3.29 -15.43 -3.52
N LEU A 31 3.61 -14.12 -3.40
CA LEU A 31 2.66 -13.06 -3.72
C LEU A 31 2.33 -13.04 -5.22
N TYR A 32 3.37 -13.06 -6.07
CA TYR A 32 3.17 -13.01 -7.51
C TYR A 32 2.60 -14.31 -8.08
N ARG A 33 3.01 -15.47 -7.54
CA ARG A 33 2.39 -16.75 -7.89
C ARG A 33 0.90 -16.77 -7.54
N GLY A 34 0.54 -16.27 -6.37
CA GLY A 34 -0.86 -16.12 -5.97
C GLY A 34 -1.66 -15.28 -6.97
N VAL A 35 -1.11 -14.13 -7.39
CA VAL A 35 -1.78 -13.25 -8.36
C VAL A 35 -1.91 -13.89 -9.76
N VAL A 36 -0.91 -14.66 -10.21
CA VAL A 36 -0.89 -15.21 -11.58
C VAL A 36 -1.58 -16.57 -11.68
N PHE A 37 -1.50 -17.40 -10.64
CA PHE A 37 -1.98 -18.80 -10.65
C PHE A 37 -3.15 -19.03 -9.70
N GLU A 38 -3.62 -18.00 -8.99
CA GLU A 38 -4.67 -18.09 -7.95
C GLU A 38 -4.31 -19.04 -6.79
N ASP A 39 -3.00 -19.34 -6.64
CA ASP A 39 -2.45 -20.21 -5.60
C ASP A 39 -1.81 -19.37 -4.50
N PHE A 40 -2.65 -18.87 -3.59
CA PHE A 40 -2.22 -17.99 -2.50
C PHE A 40 -1.89 -18.78 -1.23
N THR A 41 -0.73 -18.51 -0.62
CA THR A 41 -0.56 -18.73 0.82
C THR A 41 -1.51 -17.83 1.61
N ALA A 42 -1.74 -18.16 2.89
CA ALA A 42 -2.64 -17.35 3.74
C ALA A 42 -2.13 -15.90 3.87
N GLU A 43 -0.81 -15.73 4.02
CA GLU A 43 -0.14 -14.43 4.11
C GLU A 43 -0.18 -13.66 2.79
N ALA A 44 0.08 -14.33 1.67
CA ALA A 44 0.01 -13.70 0.34
C ALA A 44 -1.41 -13.25 0.01
N LYS A 45 -2.43 -14.03 0.40
CA LYS A 45 -3.83 -13.64 0.25
C LYS A 45 -4.17 -12.40 1.06
N GLU A 46 -3.66 -12.30 2.28
CA GLU A 46 -3.86 -11.13 3.14
C GLU A 46 -3.21 -9.88 2.58
N VAL A 47 -2.01 -10.02 2.00
CA VAL A 47 -1.35 -8.93 1.26
C VAL A 47 -2.16 -8.52 0.04
N SER A 48 -2.71 -9.47 -0.73
CA SER A 48 -3.59 -9.16 -1.87
C SER A 48 -4.83 -8.37 -1.44
N CYS A 49 -5.45 -8.74 -0.31
CA CYS A 49 -6.60 -8.00 0.23
C CYS A 49 -6.29 -6.52 0.53
N TYR A 50 -5.06 -6.18 0.90
CA TYR A 50 -4.65 -4.79 1.08
C TYR A 50 -4.68 -4.03 -0.25
N LYS A 51 -4.14 -4.62 -1.32
CA LYS A 51 -4.19 -4.01 -2.67
C LYS A 51 -5.63 -3.77 -3.11
N ASP A 52 -6.50 -4.77 -2.92
CA ASP A 52 -7.91 -4.65 -3.27
C ASP A 52 -8.60 -3.54 -2.47
N ALA A 53 -8.32 -3.42 -1.16
CA ALA A 53 -8.81 -2.36 -0.31
C ALA A 53 -8.37 -0.97 -0.77
N LEU A 54 -7.09 -0.82 -1.16
CA LEU A 54 -6.52 0.42 -1.67
C LEU A 54 -7.23 0.90 -2.95
N PHE A 55 -7.34 0.01 -3.95
CA PHE A 55 -7.99 0.38 -5.22
C PHE A 55 -9.50 0.59 -5.08
N ALA A 56 -10.17 -0.21 -4.27
CA ALA A 56 -11.58 -0.02 -3.97
C ALA A 56 -11.84 1.32 -3.26
N GLY A 57 -10.99 1.68 -2.29
CA GLY A 57 -11.03 2.98 -1.62
C GLY A 57 -10.77 4.13 -2.58
N TYR A 58 -9.78 3.99 -3.46
CA TYR A 58 -9.46 4.98 -4.50
C TYR A 58 -10.63 5.21 -5.45
N GLY A 59 -11.25 4.15 -5.98
CA GLY A 59 -12.41 4.26 -6.85
C GLY A 59 -13.56 5.04 -6.20
N ARG A 60 -13.90 4.71 -4.93
CA ARG A 60 -14.95 5.42 -4.19
C ARG A 60 -14.62 6.89 -3.93
N MET A 61 -13.36 7.18 -3.61
CA MET A 61 -12.87 8.55 -3.43
C MET A 61 -12.99 9.35 -4.74
N MET A 62 -12.63 8.77 -5.87
CA MET A 62 -12.73 9.42 -7.18
C MET A 62 -14.18 9.71 -7.58
N GLU A 63 -15.11 8.81 -7.26
CA GLU A 63 -16.54 9.01 -7.52
C GLU A 63 -17.14 10.14 -6.68
N LYS A 64 -16.74 10.25 -5.40
CA LYS A 64 -17.35 11.16 -4.42
C LYS A 64 -16.60 12.48 -4.25
N GLY A 65 -15.33 12.53 -4.64
CA GLY A 65 -14.41 13.63 -4.36
C GLY A 65 -13.89 13.69 -2.92
N LEU A 66 -14.40 12.83 -2.03
CA LEU A 66 -14.00 12.78 -0.62
C LEU A 66 -14.07 11.35 -0.05
N ILE A 67 -13.43 11.14 1.10
CA ILE A 67 -13.51 9.92 1.89
C ILE A 67 -14.43 10.18 3.08
N SER A 68 -15.47 9.38 3.23
CA SER A 68 -16.40 9.43 4.36
C SER A 68 -16.08 8.33 5.38
N MET A 69 -16.68 8.41 6.56
CA MET A 69 -16.58 7.36 7.59
C MET A 69 -17.03 5.99 7.06
N SER A 70 -18.06 5.95 6.20
CA SER A 70 -18.49 4.68 5.57
C SER A 70 -17.48 4.12 4.58
N ASP A 71 -16.65 4.98 3.97
CA ASP A 71 -15.56 4.52 3.10
C ASP A 71 -14.38 3.98 3.91
N ILE A 72 -14.09 4.55 5.07
CA ILE A 72 -13.10 4.00 6.02
C ILE A 72 -13.51 2.58 6.46
N ASP A 73 -14.77 2.37 6.82
CA ASP A 73 -15.29 1.02 7.14
C ASP A 73 -15.18 0.07 5.94
N TYR A 74 -15.53 0.55 4.74
CA TYR A 74 -15.44 -0.23 3.52
C TYR A 74 -13.99 -0.66 3.20
N ILE A 75 -13.02 0.24 3.34
CA ILE A 75 -11.58 -0.02 3.14
C ILE A 75 -11.07 -1.03 4.17
N ASN A 76 -11.53 -0.97 5.42
CA ASN A 76 -11.09 -1.88 6.47
C ASN A 76 -11.58 -3.33 6.24
N ARG A 77 -12.75 -3.55 5.62
CA ARG A 77 -13.36 -4.89 5.50
C ARG A 77 -12.48 -5.97 4.90
N PRO A 78 -11.75 -5.75 3.80
CA PRO A 78 -10.86 -6.77 3.23
C PRO A 78 -9.65 -7.09 4.12
N VAL A 79 -9.14 -6.12 4.86
CA VAL A 79 -7.95 -6.26 5.70
C VAL A 79 -8.25 -6.66 7.16
N ASN A 80 -9.52 -6.75 7.53
CA ASN A 80 -9.97 -7.11 8.88
C ASN A 80 -10.44 -8.57 8.92
N LYS A 81 -9.70 -9.41 9.64
CA LYS A 81 -10.02 -10.83 9.82
C LYS A 81 -11.01 -11.11 10.94
N LYS A 82 -11.27 -10.11 11.80
CA LYS A 82 -12.10 -10.27 13.00
C LYS A 82 -13.51 -9.75 12.76
N GLN A 83 -13.97 -8.82 13.57
CA GLN A 83 -15.30 -8.25 13.49
C GLN A 83 -15.33 -7.08 12.51
N LYS A 84 -16.23 -7.11 11.53
CA LYS A 84 -16.47 -6.00 10.61
C LYS A 84 -17.12 -4.81 11.31
N GLY A 85 -16.78 -3.62 10.84
CA GLY A 85 -17.31 -2.36 11.37
C GLY A 85 -16.53 -1.83 12.58
N ILE A 86 -16.90 -0.61 12.97
CA ILE A 86 -16.34 0.04 14.16
C ILE A 86 -16.60 -0.82 15.39
N ARG A 87 -15.56 -1.02 16.19
CA ARG A 87 -15.65 -1.86 17.39
C ARG A 87 -16.65 -1.30 18.40
N THR A 88 -17.46 -2.19 18.91
CA THR A 88 -18.41 -1.91 19.99
C THR A 88 -17.88 -2.59 21.23
N ASN A 89 -17.18 -1.89 22.09
CA ASN A 89 -16.78 -2.43 23.37
C ASN A 89 -17.91 -2.19 24.34
N LEU A 90 -18.60 -3.25 24.74
CA LEU A 90 -19.56 -3.18 25.84
C LEU A 90 -18.80 -3.06 27.15
N PRO A 91 -19.26 -2.25 28.12
CA PRO A 91 -18.66 -2.16 29.44
C PRO A 91 -18.51 -3.56 30.07
N GLY A 92 -17.29 -3.92 30.46
CA GLY A 92 -17.00 -5.23 31.10
C GLY A 92 -16.53 -6.32 30.13
N PHE A 93 -16.62 -6.13 28.81
CA PHE A 93 -16.12 -7.06 27.82
C PHE A 93 -15.08 -6.41 26.91
N ASP A 94 -13.87 -6.96 26.95
CA ASP A 94 -12.82 -6.81 25.93
C ASP A 94 -12.43 -5.37 25.57
N LEU A 95 -11.81 -4.66 26.51
CA LEU A 95 -11.12 -3.41 26.21
C LEU A 95 -10.00 -3.72 25.21
N THR A 96 -10.10 -3.18 24.00
CA THR A 96 -9.00 -3.23 23.04
C THR A 96 -7.77 -2.57 23.66
N ARG A 97 -6.65 -3.29 23.68
CA ARG A 97 -5.39 -2.81 24.22
C ARG A 97 -4.30 -3.06 23.20
N ILE A 98 -3.46 -2.07 22.98
CA ILE A 98 -2.23 -2.24 22.22
C ILE A 98 -1.16 -2.67 23.23
N ALA A 99 -0.61 -3.86 23.06
CA ALA A 99 0.33 -4.44 23.98
C ALA A 99 1.50 -5.12 23.26
N ASN A 100 2.68 -5.02 23.86
CA ASN A 100 3.82 -5.83 23.47
C ASN A 100 3.80 -7.16 24.21
N LYS A 101 4.21 -8.22 23.54
CA LYS A 101 4.45 -9.51 24.18
C LYS A 101 5.90 -9.58 24.64
N LYS A 102 6.11 -9.62 25.97
CA LYS A 102 7.45 -9.79 26.54
C LYS A 102 8.02 -11.20 26.25
N PRO A 103 9.33 -11.38 26.31
CA PRO A 103 9.96 -12.70 26.12
C PRO A 103 9.43 -13.78 27.07
N ASN A 104 8.97 -13.40 28.27
CA ASN A 104 8.35 -14.29 29.27
C ASN A 104 6.87 -14.63 28.98
N GLY A 105 6.31 -14.13 27.87
CA GLY A 105 4.90 -14.35 27.46
C GLY A 105 3.89 -13.37 28.08
N GLU A 106 4.30 -12.50 29.01
CA GLU A 106 3.43 -11.46 29.56
C GLU A 106 3.12 -10.38 28.52
N GLN A 107 1.91 -9.83 28.59
CA GLN A 107 1.51 -8.67 27.77
C GLN A 107 1.76 -7.38 28.55
N GLU A 108 2.56 -6.50 28.01
CA GLU A 108 2.72 -5.14 28.48
C GLU A 108 1.81 -4.21 27.69
N VAL A 109 0.77 -3.69 28.33
CA VAL A 109 -0.14 -2.74 27.70
C VAL A 109 0.60 -1.42 27.47
N ILE A 110 0.74 -1.05 26.20
CA ILE A 110 1.37 0.20 25.78
C ILE A 110 0.35 1.32 25.72
N TYR A 111 -0.82 1.02 25.19
CA TYR A 111 -1.87 2.00 24.97
C TYR A 111 -3.25 1.36 25.03
N THR A 112 -4.20 2.07 25.67
CA THR A 112 -5.62 1.72 25.66
C THR A 112 -6.37 2.78 24.86
N PRO A 113 -6.82 2.45 23.61
CA PRO A 113 -7.58 3.36 22.78
C PRO A 113 -8.94 3.75 23.40
N PRO A 114 -9.54 4.88 22.99
CA PRO A 114 -10.89 5.24 23.41
C PRO A 114 -11.89 4.13 23.05
N HIS A 115 -12.99 4.04 23.80
CA HIS A 115 -14.01 3.00 23.64
C HIS A 115 -15.42 3.58 23.69
N GLY A 116 -16.32 2.85 23.05
CA GLY A 116 -17.69 3.28 22.82
C GLY A 116 -17.88 3.65 21.35
N LYS A 117 -18.88 3.02 20.71
CA LYS A 117 -19.11 3.19 19.28
C LYS A 117 -19.34 4.66 18.92
N ASP A 118 -20.16 5.36 19.69
CA ASP A 118 -20.54 6.73 19.41
C ASP A 118 -19.34 7.67 19.50
N LEU A 119 -18.50 7.52 20.56
CA LEU A 119 -17.27 8.29 20.70
C LEU A 119 -16.28 8.03 19.56
N LEU A 120 -16.14 6.76 19.13
CA LEU A 120 -15.23 6.42 18.01
C LEU A 120 -15.73 7.01 16.70
N GLN A 121 -17.03 7.06 16.48
CA GLN A 121 -17.62 7.70 15.31
C GLN A 121 -17.42 9.22 15.33
N GLU A 122 -17.65 9.86 16.48
CA GLU A 122 -17.42 11.30 16.68
C GLU A 122 -15.95 11.65 16.37
N LEU A 123 -14.99 10.95 16.99
CA LEU A 123 -13.57 11.19 16.73
C LEU A 123 -13.13 10.96 15.28
N LEU A 124 -13.75 10.00 14.58
CA LEU A 124 -13.49 9.79 13.15
C LEU A 124 -14.07 10.93 12.29
N ILE A 125 -15.25 11.46 12.64
CA ILE A 125 -15.84 12.60 11.98
C ILE A 125 -14.96 13.83 12.19
N ASP A 126 -14.56 14.13 13.42
CA ASP A 126 -13.68 15.25 13.75
C ASP A 126 -12.35 15.18 12.96
N MET A 127 -11.78 13.97 12.83
CA MET A 127 -10.56 13.77 12.03
C MET A 127 -10.80 14.08 10.54
N LEU A 128 -11.94 13.67 9.98
CA LEU A 128 -12.29 13.95 8.58
C LEU A 128 -12.58 15.43 8.37
N ASP A 129 -13.32 16.06 9.28
CA ASP A 129 -13.62 17.50 9.23
C ASP A 129 -12.31 18.31 9.28
N TYR A 130 -11.36 17.93 10.13
CA TYR A 130 -10.03 18.56 10.16
C TYR A 130 -9.27 18.45 8.85
N ILE A 131 -9.33 17.30 8.15
CA ILE A 131 -8.67 17.12 6.85
C ILE A 131 -9.32 17.99 5.78
N TYR A 132 -10.64 18.16 5.82
CA TYR A 132 -11.43 18.88 4.79
C TYR A 132 -11.59 20.37 5.06
N ASP A 133 -11.39 20.82 6.28
CA ASP A 133 -11.46 22.23 6.64
C ASP A 133 -10.19 22.99 6.19
N ASP A 134 -10.19 23.43 4.94
CA ASP A 134 -9.10 24.21 4.38
C ASP A 134 -9.20 25.73 4.73
N ASP A 135 -10.33 26.19 5.25
CA ASP A 135 -10.59 27.58 5.57
C ASP A 135 -10.18 27.99 6.99
N SER A 136 -10.45 27.13 7.99
CA SER A 136 -10.19 27.45 9.40
C SER A 136 -8.72 27.24 9.81
N TYR A 137 -7.97 26.42 9.07
CA TYR A 137 -6.59 26.07 9.41
C TYR A 137 -5.64 26.29 8.23
N THR A 138 -4.74 27.28 8.35
CA THR A 138 -3.68 27.54 7.36
C THR A 138 -2.51 26.52 7.47
N ILE A 139 -2.83 25.26 7.75
CA ILE A 139 -1.86 24.20 7.91
C ILE A 139 -1.67 23.49 6.57
N HIS A 140 -0.41 23.25 6.20
CA HIS A 140 -0.08 22.56 4.95
C HIS A 140 -0.74 21.15 4.89
N PRO A 141 -1.37 20.75 3.76
CA PRO A 141 -2.10 19.48 3.67
C PRO A 141 -1.28 18.25 4.04
N LEU A 142 0.00 18.20 3.72
CA LEU A 142 0.87 17.07 4.13
C LEU A 142 1.01 16.95 5.66
N ILE A 143 1.00 18.06 6.38
CA ILE A 143 1.01 18.06 7.85
C ILE A 143 -0.35 17.57 8.36
N LYS A 144 -1.46 18.01 7.78
CA LYS A 144 -2.81 17.53 8.11
C LYS A 144 -2.92 16.00 7.93
N ILE A 145 -2.38 15.47 6.83
CA ILE A 145 -2.36 14.01 6.55
C ILE A 145 -1.54 13.26 7.61
N ALA A 146 -0.37 13.79 7.98
CA ALA A 146 0.46 13.18 9.03
C ALA A 146 -0.23 13.16 10.40
N LEU A 147 -0.89 14.25 10.78
CA LEU A 147 -1.67 14.35 12.03
C LEU A 147 -2.90 13.44 11.99
N ALA A 148 -3.59 13.35 10.85
CA ALA A 148 -4.72 12.45 10.69
C ALA A 148 -4.30 10.98 10.78
N HIS A 149 -3.12 10.63 10.27
CA HIS A 149 -2.56 9.29 10.47
C HIS A 149 -2.35 8.98 11.95
N TYR A 150 -1.69 9.88 12.69
CA TYR A 150 -1.52 9.76 14.12
C TYR A 150 -2.87 9.63 14.85
N GLN A 151 -3.85 10.48 14.50
CA GLN A 151 -5.16 10.48 15.11
C GLN A 151 -5.91 9.16 14.85
N PHE A 152 -5.86 8.66 13.61
CA PHE A 152 -6.48 7.38 13.24
C PHE A 152 -5.88 6.20 14.03
N GLU A 153 -4.55 6.14 14.14
CA GLU A 153 -3.86 5.12 14.95
C GLU A 153 -4.22 5.24 16.44
N SER A 154 -4.43 6.46 16.95
CA SER A 154 -4.84 6.73 18.33
C SER A 154 -6.31 6.35 18.59
N ILE A 155 -7.22 6.62 17.66
CA ILE A 155 -8.63 6.20 17.75
C ILE A 155 -8.73 4.69 17.72
N HIS A 156 -7.96 4.04 16.85
CA HIS A 156 -7.90 2.59 16.67
C HIS A 156 -9.30 1.97 16.51
N PRO A 157 -10.10 2.41 15.50
CA PRO A 157 -11.55 2.20 15.51
C PRO A 157 -12.01 0.76 15.24
N PHE A 158 -11.14 -0.11 14.76
CA PHE A 158 -11.47 -1.48 14.36
C PHE A 158 -10.83 -2.51 15.30
N ARG A 159 -11.33 -3.74 15.27
CA ARG A 159 -10.74 -4.85 16.03
C ARG A 159 -9.47 -5.40 15.40
N ASP A 160 -9.29 -5.16 14.10
CA ASP A 160 -8.12 -5.58 13.32
C ASP A 160 -7.95 -4.70 12.09
N GLY A 161 -6.73 -4.65 11.54
CA GLY A 161 -6.41 -3.94 10.30
C GLY A 161 -6.33 -2.43 10.44
N ASN A 162 -6.25 -1.85 11.65
CA ASN A 162 -6.15 -0.39 11.82
C ASN A 162 -4.91 0.17 11.14
N GLY A 163 -3.72 -0.33 11.43
CA GLY A 163 -2.48 0.14 10.82
C GLY A 163 -2.51 0.06 9.29
N ARG A 164 -3.01 -1.04 8.73
CA ARG A 164 -3.17 -1.19 7.27
C ARG A 164 -4.16 -0.18 6.70
N THR A 165 -5.31 0.01 7.36
CA THR A 165 -6.30 1.02 6.94
C THR A 165 -5.75 2.43 7.05
N GLY A 166 -5.07 2.80 8.13
CA GLY A 166 -4.45 4.11 8.30
C GLY A 166 -3.41 4.42 7.22
N ARG A 167 -2.61 3.43 6.83
CA ARG A 167 -1.64 3.60 5.73
C ARG A 167 -2.30 3.70 4.35
N ILE A 168 -3.42 2.99 4.10
CA ILE A 168 -4.23 3.20 2.90
C ILE A 168 -4.79 4.62 2.88
N LEU A 169 -5.34 5.12 3.99
CA LEU A 169 -5.88 6.47 4.09
C LEU A 169 -4.85 7.54 3.75
N ASN A 170 -3.59 7.38 4.19
CA ASN A 170 -2.53 8.32 3.81
C ASN A 170 -2.39 8.45 2.28
N VAL A 171 -2.35 7.33 1.57
CA VAL A 171 -2.22 7.32 0.11
C VAL A 171 -3.45 7.96 -0.54
N LEU A 172 -4.63 7.64 -0.06
CA LEU A 172 -5.89 8.20 -0.59
C LEU A 172 -6.00 9.70 -0.35
N PHE A 173 -5.64 10.20 0.84
CA PHE A 173 -5.62 11.64 1.12
C PHE A 173 -4.57 12.39 0.28
N LEU A 174 -3.41 11.78 0.03
CA LEU A 174 -2.43 12.35 -0.89
C LEU A 174 -2.97 12.45 -2.32
N CYS A 175 -3.70 11.44 -2.80
CA CYS A 175 -4.38 11.49 -4.10
C CYS A 175 -5.47 12.57 -4.11
N GLN A 176 -6.30 12.63 -3.09
CA GLN A 176 -7.40 13.58 -2.99
C GLN A 176 -6.92 15.05 -2.95
N LYS A 177 -5.80 15.31 -2.26
CA LYS A 177 -5.18 16.65 -2.21
C LYS A 177 -4.29 16.94 -3.43
N GLY A 178 -4.28 16.09 -4.45
CA GLY A 178 -3.57 16.30 -5.72
C GLY A 178 -2.04 16.14 -5.65
N TYR A 179 -1.52 15.50 -4.61
CA TYR A 179 -0.08 15.18 -4.53
C TYR A 179 0.29 13.91 -5.30
N LEU A 180 -0.68 13.06 -5.58
CA LEU A 180 -0.53 11.83 -6.35
C LEU A 180 -1.66 11.72 -7.38
N ASP A 181 -1.33 11.43 -8.62
CA ASP A 181 -2.31 11.15 -9.69
C ASP A 181 -2.90 9.74 -9.60
N ALA A 182 -2.23 8.85 -8.86
CA ALA A 182 -2.64 7.46 -8.67
C ALA A 182 -2.16 6.94 -7.30
N PRO A 183 -2.78 5.89 -6.73
CA PRO A 183 -2.49 5.42 -5.39
C PRO A 183 -1.22 4.54 -5.32
N ILE A 184 -0.05 5.12 -5.62
CA ILE A 184 1.23 4.40 -5.82
C ILE A 184 2.36 4.84 -4.88
N LEU A 185 2.08 5.50 -3.78
CA LEU A 185 3.13 5.84 -2.82
C LEU A 185 3.45 4.64 -1.91
N TYR A 186 4.73 4.25 -1.89
CA TYR A 186 5.27 3.10 -1.18
C TYR A 186 5.72 3.47 0.25
N ALA A 187 4.85 4.20 1.00
CA ALA A 187 5.20 4.79 2.29
C ALA A 187 5.54 3.75 3.37
N SER A 188 4.90 2.59 3.35
CA SER A 188 5.13 1.53 4.34
C SER A 188 6.53 0.94 4.28
N SER A 189 7.25 1.09 3.16
CA SER A 189 8.63 0.65 3.05
C SER A 189 9.61 1.45 3.93
N TYR A 190 9.32 2.71 4.18
CA TYR A 190 10.07 3.52 5.14
C TYR A 190 9.74 3.12 6.58
N ILE A 191 8.44 2.93 6.86
CA ILE A 191 7.96 2.54 8.18
C ILE A 191 8.55 1.20 8.61
N ILE A 192 8.57 0.17 7.74
CA ILE A 192 9.13 -1.13 8.12
C ILE A 192 10.64 -1.07 8.40
N LYS A 193 11.39 -0.22 7.72
CA LYS A 193 12.83 -0.02 7.97
C LYS A 193 13.10 0.68 9.29
N ASN A 194 12.22 1.58 9.71
CA ASN A 194 12.32 2.41 10.90
C ASN A 194 11.22 2.12 11.91
N LYS A 195 10.81 0.84 12.00
CA LYS A 195 9.62 0.40 12.73
C LYS A 195 9.64 0.77 14.21
N ASN A 196 10.78 0.59 14.88
CA ASN A 196 10.92 0.89 16.30
C ASN A 196 10.77 2.40 16.57
N GLU A 197 11.35 3.24 15.72
CA GLU A 197 11.23 4.69 15.78
C GLU A 197 9.77 5.11 15.62
N TYR A 198 9.08 4.59 14.59
CA TYR A 198 7.67 4.85 14.34
C TYR A 198 6.78 4.61 15.57
N TYR A 199 6.88 3.45 16.19
CA TYR A 199 6.07 3.14 17.37
C TYR A 199 6.49 3.95 18.62
N THR A 200 7.78 4.29 18.73
CA THR A 200 8.26 5.17 19.80
C THR A 200 7.66 6.57 19.64
N LEU A 201 7.68 7.12 18.44
CA LEU A 201 7.13 8.45 18.16
C LEU A 201 5.62 8.53 18.35
N LEU A 202 4.86 7.51 17.94
CA LEU A 202 3.42 7.41 18.22
C LEU A 202 3.14 7.46 19.73
N ARG A 203 3.93 6.74 20.52
CA ARG A 203 3.79 6.71 21.98
C ARG A 203 4.18 8.05 22.61
N THR A 204 5.35 8.59 22.23
CA THR A 204 5.83 9.87 22.78
C THR A 204 4.86 11.00 22.47
N ALA A 205 4.34 11.08 21.24
CA ALA A 205 3.34 12.08 20.89
C ALA A 205 2.07 11.97 21.74
N LYS A 206 1.68 10.76 22.11
CA LYS A 206 0.53 10.54 23.00
C LYS A 206 0.81 10.95 24.44
N GLU A 207 2.01 10.67 24.94
CA GLU A 207 2.39 10.96 26.34
C GLU A 207 2.66 12.44 26.58
N THR A 208 3.22 13.13 25.57
CA THR A 208 3.70 14.53 25.70
C THR A 208 2.79 15.55 25.05
N GLU A 209 1.83 15.12 24.21
CA GLU A 209 1.01 15.99 23.34
C GLU A 209 1.86 16.86 22.39
N GLN A 210 3.09 16.42 22.07
CA GLN A 210 3.98 17.04 21.09
C GLN A 210 4.01 16.20 19.82
N TYR A 211 3.60 16.79 18.70
CA TYR A 211 3.36 16.06 17.46
C TYR A 211 4.43 16.32 16.39
N GLU A 212 5.36 17.22 16.62
CA GLU A 212 6.35 17.68 15.63
C GLU A 212 7.22 16.53 15.11
N GLU A 213 7.65 15.63 16.01
CA GLU A 213 8.54 14.52 15.65
C GLU A 213 7.83 13.47 14.81
N ILE A 214 6.60 13.08 15.19
CA ILE A 214 5.82 12.12 14.38
C ILE A 214 5.42 12.70 13.03
N VAL A 215 5.08 14.00 12.98
CA VAL A 215 4.80 14.71 11.72
C VAL A 215 6.05 14.74 10.85
N SER A 216 7.20 15.12 11.40
CA SER A 216 8.48 15.12 10.68
C SER A 216 8.82 13.73 10.13
N TYR A 217 8.64 12.68 10.93
CA TYR A 217 8.83 11.28 10.52
C TYR A 217 7.94 10.92 9.32
N MET A 218 6.65 11.25 9.38
CA MET A 218 5.71 10.97 8.29
C MET A 218 6.07 11.72 7.01
N LEU A 219 6.46 13.01 7.12
CA LEU A 219 6.91 13.78 5.97
C LEU A 219 8.19 13.21 5.33
N HIS A 220 9.15 12.76 6.14
CA HIS A 220 10.35 12.05 5.66
C HIS A 220 9.98 10.74 4.98
N SER A 221 9.01 9.99 5.53
CA SER A 221 8.49 8.78 4.90
C SER A 221 7.91 9.06 3.51
N PHE A 222 7.09 10.09 3.36
CA PHE A 222 6.52 10.47 2.06
C PHE A 222 7.60 10.90 1.07
N LYS A 223 8.54 11.74 1.50
CA LYS A 223 9.65 12.21 0.66
C LYS A 223 10.54 11.05 0.18
N ASP A 224 11.10 10.27 1.09
CA ASP A 224 12.03 9.16 0.76
C ASP A 224 11.38 8.15 -0.19
N THR A 225 10.11 7.82 0.07
CA THR A 225 9.39 6.85 -0.76
C THR A 225 9.01 7.41 -2.13
N ALA A 226 8.63 8.69 -2.22
CA ALA A 226 8.37 9.35 -3.50
C ALA A 226 9.64 9.40 -4.38
N GLU A 227 10.78 9.80 -3.80
CA GLU A 227 12.06 9.81 -4.51
C GLU A 227 12.49 8.41 -4.99
N ARG A 228 12.28 7.37 -4.17
CA ARG A 228 12.60 5.99 -4.56
C ARG A 228 11.65 5.48 -5.65
N THR A 229 10.36 5.76 -5.53
CA THR A 229 9.38 5.38 -6.55
C THR A 229 9.70 6.04 -7.88
N LEU A 230 10.04 7.34 -7.87
CA LEU A 230 10.43 8.07 -9.08
C LEU A 230 11.64 7.42 -9.74
N ARG A 231 12.73 7.17 -8.98
CA ARG A 231 13.92 6.49 -9.50
C ARG A 231 13.61 5.11 -10.09
N THR A 232 12.74 4.34 -9.44
CA THR A 232 12.31 3.02 -9.94
C THR A 232 11.57 3.16 -11.28
N VAL A 233 10.64 4.10 -11.39
CA VAL A 233 9.89 4.37 -12.63
C VAL A 233 10.83 4.81 -13.76
N GLU A 234 11.78 5.70 -13.46
CA GLU A 234 12.78 6.17 -14.43
C GLU A 234 13.68 5.02 -14.91
N SER A 235 14.14 4.16 -13.99
CA SER A 235 14.94 2.98 -14.33
C SER A 235 14.17 2.00 -15.22
N ILE A 236 12.90 1.73 -14.91
CA ILE A 236 12.05 0.86 -15.73
C ILE A 236 11.82 1.46 -17.12
N LYS A 237 11.61 2.78 -17.21
CA LYS A 237 11.50 3.47 -18.52
C LYS A 237 12.78 3.36 -19.34
N ALA A 238 13.93 3.54 -18.69
CA ALA A 238 15.23 3.42 -19.35
C ALA A 238 15.47 1.99 -19.88
N LEU A 239 15.18 0.97 -19.04
CA LEU A 239 15.28 -0.43 -19.45
C LEU A 239 14.31 -0.74 -20.61
N LEU A 240 13.06 -0.32 -20.52
CA LEU A 240 12.11 -0.52 -21.61
C LEU A 240 12.62 0.11 -22.92
N ALA A 241 13.12 1.35 -22.87
CA ALA A 241 13.68 2.03 -24.05
C ALA A 241 14.88 1.26 -24.63
N GLN A 242 15.77 0.77 -23.77
CA GLN A 242 16.94 -0.03 -24.17
C GLN A 242 16.51 -1.34 -24.86
N TYR A 243 15.61 -2.11 -24.23
CA TYR A 243 15.19 -3.43 -24.73
C TYR A 243 14.17 -3.36 -25.87
N THR A 244 13.56 -2.19 -26.13
CA THR A 244 12.71 -1.95 -27.31
C THR A 244 13.44 -1.22 -28.43
N ASP A 245 14.72 -0.88 -28.23
CA ASP A 245 15.55 -0.26 -29.27
C ASP A 245 15.68 -1.17 -30.49
N LYS A 246 15.58 -0.58 -31.69
CA LYS A 246 15.56 -1.33 -32.93
C LYS A 246 16.89 -2.04 -33.20
N ASP A 247 18.00 -1.37 -32.93
CA ASP A 247 19.32 -1.92 -33.19
C ASP A 247 19.62 -3.08 -32.23
N TYR A 248 19.21 -2.95 -30.98
CA TYR A 248 19.26 -4.04 -29.99
C TYR A 248 18.42 -5.24 -30.46
N LEU A 249 17.15 -5.04 -30.80
CA LEU A 249 16.26 -6.13 -31.21
C LEU A 249 16.72 -6.86 -32.44
N LEU A 250 17.42 -6.16 -33.38
CA LEU A 250 18.02 -6.77 -34.57
C LEU A 250 19.24 -7.66 -34.24
N THR A 251 19.82 -7.58 -33.03
CA THR A 251 20.88 -8.51 -32.62
C THR A 251 20.31 -9.86 -32.17
N LEU A 252 19.04 -9.91 -31.80
CA LEU A 252 18.34 -11.13 -31.34
C LEU A 252 17.85 -11.96 -32.56
N LYS A 253 17.69 -13.26 -32.34
CA LYS A 253 17.13 -14.16 -33.35
C LYS A 253 15.62 -13.99 -33.43
N GLY A 254 15.09 -13.50 -34.54
CA GLY A 254 13.66 -13.36 -34.76
C GLY A 254 13.27 -12.20 -35.66
N GLN A 255 11.99 -11.96 -35.74
CA GLN A 255 11.44 -10.82 -36.46
C GLN A 255 11.27 -9.64 -35.50
N TYR A 256 11.54 -8.43 -35.94
CA TYR A 256 11.52 -7.22 -35.14
C TYR A 256 10.19 -7.01 -34.39
N GLU A 257 9.08 -7.00 -35.14
CA GLU A 257 7.78 -6.66 -34.58
C GLU A 257 7.28 -7.68 -33.48
N PRO A 258 7.37 -9.01 -33.71
CA PRO A 258 7.08 -9.98 -32.65
C PRO A 258 8.00 -9.89 -31.42
N LEU A 259 9.30 -9.63 -31.60
CA LEU A 259 10.24 -9.41 -30.50
C LEU A 259 9.89 -8.15 -29.72
N TYR A 260 9.65 -7.03 -30.42
CA TYR A 260 9.21 -5.78 -29.81
C TYR A 260 7.94 -5.96 -28.96
N ASN A 261 6.94 -6.68 -29.50
CA ASN A 261 5.71 -6.98 -28.79
C ASN A 261 5.95 -7.89 -27.57
N THR A 262 6.87 -8.86 -27.69
CA THR A 262 7.25 -9.75 -26.57
C THR A 262 7.93 -8.97 -25.44
N VAL A 263 8.89 -8.09 -25.77
CA VAL A 263 9.53 -7.22 -24.76
C VAL A 263 8.49 -6.33 -24.08
N ASN A 264 7.63 -5.67 -24.84
CA ASN A 264 6.55 -4.86 -24.24
C ASN A 264 5.64 -5.69 -23.34
N LEU A 265 5.36 -6.95 -23.68
CA LEU A 265 4.59 -7.86 -22.82
C LEU A 265 5.32 -8.16 -21.52
N ILE A 266 6.63 -8.39 -21.54
CA ILE A 266 7.46 -8.62 -20.34
C ILE A 266 7.38 -7.41 -19.40
N PHE A 267 7.46 -6.21 -19.94
CA PHE A 267 7.28 -5.00 -19.14
C PHE A 267 5.83 -4.72 -18.76
N LYS A 268 4.90 -5.56 -19.17
CA LYS A 268 3.46 -5.51 -18.86
C LYS A 268 2.97 -6.55 -17.87
N LYS A 269 3.72 -7.57 -17.57
CA LYS A 269 3.34 -8.65 -16.67
C LYS A 269 4.46 -8.96 -15.70
N VAL A 270 4.12 -9.24 -14.46
CA VAL A 270 5.10 -9.66 -13.44
C VAL A 270 5.71 -11.03 -13.78
N TYR A 271 4.89 -11.91 -14.37
CA TYR A 271 5.30 -13.20 -14.93
C TYR A 271 4.79 -13.32 -16.35
N VAL A 272 5.66 -13.71 -17.27
CA VAL A 272 5.29 -13.98 -18.66
C VAL A 272 5.52 -15.45 -18.96
N ARG A 273 4.49 -16.10 -19.44
CA ARG A 273 4.51 -17.50 -19.88
C ARG A 273 4.58 -17.57 -21.40
N ILE A 274 5.05 -18.72 -21.92
CA ILE A 274 5.01 -18.98 -23.36
C ILE A 274 3.60 -18.81 -23.94
N SER A 275 2.54 -19.21 -23.17
CA SER A 275 1.15 -19.01 -23.58
C SER A 275 0.78 -17.54 -23.77
N ASP A 276 1.33 -16.64 -22.94
CA ASP A 276 1.04 -15.21 -23.05
C ASP A 276 1.65 -14.60 -24.32
N VAL A 277 2.83 -15.09 -24.72
CA VAL A 277 3.48 -14.70 -25.99
C VAL A 277 2.75 -15.28 -27.19
N VAL A 278 2.21 -16.51 -27.07
CA VAL A 278 1.38 -17.14 -28.12
C VAL A 278 0.10 -16.33 -28.37
N GLU A 279 -0.49 -15.72 -27.35
CA GLU A 279 -1.66 -14.83 -27.50
C GLU A 279 -1.37 -13.60 -28.39
N LEU A 280 -0.10 -13.22 -28.57
CA LEU A 280 0.33 -12.20 -29.53
C LEU A 280 0.35 -12.69 -30.99
N GLY A 281 -0.10 -13.93 -31.25
CA GLY A 281 -0.07 -14.54 -32.58
C GLY A 281 1.27 -15.20 -32.95
N ILE A 282 2.16 -15.41 -31.96
CA ILE A 282 3.50 -15.98 -32.17
C ILE A 282 3.42 -17.52 -31.96
N HIS A 283 4.01 -18.29 -32.86
CA HIS A 283 4.04 -19.75 -32.75
C HIS A 283 4.80 -20.18 -31.48
N ARG A 284 4.31 -21.22 -30.77
CA ARG A 284 4.81 -21.66 -29.45
C ARG A 284 6.34 -21.87 -29.39
N GLN A 285 6.94 -22.49 -30.43
CA GLN A 285 8.39 -22.73 -30.49
C GLN A 285 9.16 -21.40 -30.61
N THR A 286 8.66 -20.47 -31.40
CA THR A 286 9.24 -19.14 -31.55
C THR A 286 9.12 -18.33 -30.26
N ALA A 287 7.96 -18.41 -29.58
CA ALA A 287 7.74 -17.77 -28.29
C ALA A 287 8.74 -18.25 -27.24
N ALA A 288 9.02 -19.56 -27.18
CA ALA A 288 10.04 -20.11 -26.28
C ALA A 288 11.43 -19.56 -26.59
N VAL A 289 11.83 -19.53 -27.87
CA VAL A 289 13.13 -18.97 -28.30
C VAL A 289 13.26 -17.49 -27.92
N TYR A 290 12.18 -16.71 -28.07
CA TYR A 290 12.20 -15.29 -27.71
C TYR A 290 12.38 -15.08 -26.21
N LEU A 291 11.65 -15.83 -25.39
CA LEU A 291 11.78 -15.74 -23.94
C LEU A 291 13.14 -16.23 -23.46
N ASP A 292 13.66 -17.35 -24.01
CA ASP A 292 14.98 -17.88 -23.63
C ASP A 292 16.10 -16.87 -23.90
N GLN A 293 16.07 -16.18 -25.04
CA GLN A 293 17.07 -15.13 -25.36
C GLN A 293 17.02 -13.96 -24.38
N LEU A 294 15.81 -13.59 -23.91
CA LEU A 294 15.62 -12.44 -23.01
C LEU A 294 15.87 -12.80 -21.53
N VAL A 295 15.98 -14.08 -21.17
CA VAL A 295 16.37 -14.54 -19.83
C VAL A 295 17.89 -14.47 -19.63
N ASP A 296 18.68 -14.69 -20.72
CA ASP A 296 20.14 -14.71 -20.68
C ASP A 296 20.76 -13.29 -20.68
N GLU A 297 19.95 -12.25 -20.91
CA GLU A 297 20.32 -10.82 -20.88
C GLU A 297 19.97 -10.16 -19.54
#